data_a075b88df9ec4ac2df7084094af44ae8
#
_entry.id   a075b88df9ec4ac2df7084094af44ae8
#
_cell.length_a   1.000
_cell.length_b   1.000
_cell.length_c   1.000
_cell.angle_alpha   90.00
_cell.angle_beta   90.00
_cell.angle_gamma   90.00
#
_symmetry.space_group_name_H-M   'P 1'
#
loop_
_entity.id
_entity.type
_entity.pdbx_description
1 polymer ?
#
loop_
_entity_poly.entity_id
_entity_poly.type
_entity_poly.pdbx_seq_one_letter_code
_entity_poly.pdbx_strand_id
1 'polypeptide(L)'
;PYLGSPDGFSDFMSVHTGIKHVFCSLSMEEGRYNFSIMNYCENHLLYFHGVPNVCKGFPRRIWHSMVGNMPILNLRYEPLGKMENRILKRIFDIALSGIFLVTVFPFVYLIVGSIIKFTSPGPILFKQMRTGLNGVDFVCYKFRSMKVNDEADSKQATADDPRKTRFGDFLRRSNIDELPQFINVFKGEMSIVGPRPHMLSHTEIYARLIDKYMVRHFIKPGVTGWAQIHGFRGETKELSQMGGRVKADIWYMEHWTIFLDLYIISVSYT
;
A
#
# COMPACT_ATOMS: atom_id res chain seq x y z
N PRO A 1 13.69 -24.56 -28.79
CA PRO A 1 12.82 -25.69 -29.18
C PRO A 1 12.47 -26.53 -27.98
N TYR A 2 11.27 -27.10 -27.97
CA TYR A 2 10.82 -28.06 -26.96
C TYR A 2 11.42 -29.45 -27.31
N LEU A 3 12.13 -30.05 -26.35
CA LEU A 3 12.82 -31.31 -26.54
C LEU A 3 12.03 -32.56 -26.13
N GLY A 4 10.87 -32.37 -25.48
CA GLY A 4 10.06 -33.47 -24.98
C GLY A 4 10.57 -34.07 -23.69
N SER A 5 10.69 -35.41 -23.64
CA SER A 5 11.14 -36.17 -22.46
C SER A 5 12.63 -35.95 -22.14
N PRO A 6 13.04 -36.02 -20.87
CA PRO A 6 14.45 -35.95 -20.44
C PRO A 6 15.36 -37.02 -21.06
N ASP A 7 14.81 -38.16 -21.48
CA ASP A 7 15.58 -39.33 -21.91
C ASP A 7 16.45 -39.09 -23.16
N GLY A 8 16.06 -38.20 -24.05
CA GLY A 8 16.81 -37.84 -25.27
C GLY A 8 17.73 -36.63 -25.10
N PHE A 9 17.90 -36.09 -23.90
CA PHE A 9 18.60 -34.83 -23.69
C PHE A 9 20.09 -34.88 -24.07
N SER A 10 20.82 -35.90 -23.64
CA SER A 10 22.24 -36.06 -23.92
C SER A 10 22.53 -36.22 -25.42
N ASP A 11 21.70 -37.00 -26.10
CA ASP A 11 21.82 -37.26 -27.54
C ASP A 11 21.55 -35.99 -28.37
N PHE A 12 20.52 -35.23 -27.97
CA PHE A 12 20.23 -33.94 -28.57
C PHE A 12 21.37 -32.95 -28.40
N MET A 13 21.94 -32.86 -27.18
CA MET A 13 23.04 -31.93 -26.92
C MET A 13 24.35 -32.30 -27.61
N SER A 14 24.58 -33.57 -27.92
CA SER A 14 25.73 -34.02 -28.66
C SER A 14 25.73 -33.52 -30.09
N VAL A 15 24.57 -33.31 -30.68
CA VAL A 15 24.37 -32.87 -32.08
C VAL A 15 24.31 -31.33 -32.18
N HIS A 16 23.86 -30.64 -31.11
CA HIS A 16 23.60 -29.20 -31.17
C HIS A 16 24.60 -28.40 -30.31
N THR A 17 25.68 -27.92 -30.91
CA THR A 17 26.83 -27.28 -30.25
C THR A 17 26.71 -25.78 -29.98
N GLY A 18 25.55 -25.16 -30.22
CA GLY A 18 25.37 -23.69 -30.03
C GLY A 18 24.52 -23.27 -28.84
N ILE A 19 24.03 -24.22 -28.05
CA ILE A 19 23.13 -23.96 -26.93
C ILE A 19 23.92 -23.51 -25.72
N LYS A 20 23.49 -22.43 -25.06
CA LYS A 20 24.09 -21.91 -23.81
C LYS A 20 23.14 -22.00 -22.62
N HIS A 21 21.84 -22.04 -22.83
CA HIS A 21 20.82 -22.02 -21.77
C HIS A 21 19.88 -23.20 -21.94
N VAL A 22 19.66 -23.93 -20.86
CA VAL A 22 18.73 -25.08 -20.78
C VAL A 22 17.66 -24.77 -19.75
N PHE A 23 16.39 -24.80 -20.18
CA PHE A 23 15.23 -24.60 -19.31
C PHE A 23 14.56 -25.94 -19.07
N CYS A 24 14.55 -26.41 -17.83
CA CYS A 24 13.96 -27.68 -17.44
C CYS A 24 12.73 -27.44 -16.57
N SER A 25 11.58 -28.04 -16.93
CA SER A 25 10.38 -28.02 -16.08
C SER A 25 10.60 -28.99 -14.90
N LEU A 26 10.64 -28.44 -13.69
CA LEU A 26 10.85 -29.22 -12.47
C LEU A 26 9.51 -29.85 -12.03
N SER A 27 9.36 -31.15 -12.22
CA SER A 27 8.31 -31.97 -11.63
C SER A 27 8.87 -32.61 -10.35
N MET A 28 8.08 -32.63 -9.26
CA MET A 28 8.51 -33.29 -8.02
C MET A 28 8.70 -34.81 -8.18
N GLU A 29 8.00 -35.41 -9.14
CA GLU A 29 8.06 -36.84 -9.41
C GLU A 29 9.32 -37.24 -10.22
N GLU A 30 9.94 -36.31 -10.92
CA GLU A 30 11.09 -36.55 -11.82
C GLU A 30 12.42 -36.03 -11.28
N GLY A 31 12.58 -35.93 -9.98
CA GLY A 31 13.75 -35.34 -9.33
C GLY A 31 15.10 -35.91 -9.76
N ARG A 32 15.18 -37.22 -10.09
CA ARG A 32 16.41 -37.86 -10.58
C ARG A 32 16.86 -37.33 -11.94
N TYR A 33 15.91 -37.15 -12.86
CA TYR A 33 16.20 -36.60 -14.21
C TYR A 33 16.64 -35.16 -14.14
N ASN A 34 15.97 -34.36 -13.33
CA ASN A 34 16.34 -32.97 -13.13
C ASN A 34 17.80 -32.81 -12.63
N PHE A 35 18.20 -33.69 -11.72
CA PHE A 35 19.57 -33.70 -11.19
C PHE A 35 20.60 -34.14 -12.26
N SER A 36 20.27 -35.11 -13.09
CA SER A 36 21.13 -35.58 -14.18
C SER A 36 21.35 -34.48 -15.24
N ILE A 37 20.29 -33.79 -15.66
CA ILE A 37 20.36 -32.67 -16.61
C ILE A 37 21.18 -31.51 -16.03
N MET A 38 20.97 -31.19 -14.74
CA MET A 38 21.72 -30.14 -14.05
C MET A 38 23.23 -30.45 -14.05
N ASN A 39 23.62 -31.67 -13.64
CA ASN A 39 25.00 -32.10 -13.65
C ASN A 39 25.63 -32.09 -15.07
N TYR A 40 24.86 -32.51 -16.08
CA TYR A 40 25.32 -32.42 -17.47
C TYR A 40 25.60 -30.96 -17.87
N CYS A 41 24.70 -30.05 -17.54
CA CYS A 41 24.85 -28.62 -17.84
C CYS A 41 26.08 -28.02 -17.16
N GLU A 42 26.32 -28.31 -15.88
CA GLU A 42 27.49 -27.87 -15.16
C GLU A 42 28.81 -28.37 -15.76
N ASN A 43 28.85 -29.65 -16.13
CA ASN A 43 30.03 -30.25 -16.73
C ASN A 43 30.35 -29.75 -18.16
N HIS A 44 29.37 -29.17 -18.85
CA HIS A 44 29.50 -28.68 -20.23
C HIS A 44 29.41 -27.15 -20.34
N LEU A 45 29.50 -26.41 -19.24
CA LEU A 45 29.45 -24.92 -19.18
C LEU A 45 28.13 -24.36 -19.76
N LEU A 46 27.02 -25.03 -19.49
CA LEU A 46 25.68 -24.62 -19.86
C LEU A 46 24.97 -24.02 -18.65
N TYR A 47 24.20 -22.95 -18.86
CA TYR A 47 23.35 -22.38 -17.82
C TYR A 47 22.09 -23.19 -17.64
N PHE A 48 21.92 -23.83 -16.47
CA PHE A 48 20.72 -24.56 -16.13
C PHE A 48 19.68 -23.64 -15.46
N HIS A 49 18.45 -23.69 -15.95
CA HIS A 49 17.31 -22.93 -15.40
C HIS A 49 16.17 -23.89 -15.05
N GLY A 50 15.94 -24.12 -13.78
CA GLY A 50 14.80 -24.88 -13.30
C GLY A 50 13.52 -24.03 -13.33
N VAL A 51 12.50 -24.48 -14.08
CA VAL A 51 11.19 -23.83 -14.12
C VAL A 51 10.21 -24.66 -13.29
N PRO A 52 9.84 -24.18 -12.07
CA PRO A 52 8.91 -24.92 -11.25
C PRO A 52 7.52 -25.02 -11.89
N ASN A 53 6.96 -26.21 -11.96
CA ASN A 53 5.65 -26.46 -12.55
C ASN A 53 4.50 -26.14 -11.58
N VAL A 54 4.55 -24.95 -10.98
CA VAL A 54 3.56 -24.47 -10.01
C VAL A 54 2.42 -23.66 -10.63
N CYS A 55 2.51 -23.37 -11.95
CA CYS A 55 1.56 -22.48 -12.61
C CYS A 55 0.17 -23.09 -12.85
N LYS A 56 0.03 -24.42 -12.81
CA LYS A 56 -1.25 -25.09 -13.08
C LYS A 56 -2.34 -24.86 -12.04
N GLY A 57 -2.00 -24.40 -10.82
CA GLY A 57 -2.96 -24.17 -9.73
C GLY A 57 -3.20 -22.71 -9.38
N PHE A 58 -2.47 -21.75 -9.97
CA PHE A 58 -2.56 -20.35 -9.57
C PHE A 58 -2.98 -19.46 -10.74
N PRO A 59 -4.14 -18.78 -10.67
CA PRO A 59 -4.64 -17.93 -11.75
C PRO A 59 -3.91 -16.58 -11.89
N ARG A 60 -2.79 -16.39 -11.18
CA ARG A 60 -2.07 -15.11 -11.08
C ARG A 60 -0.56 -15.26 -11.22
N ARG A 61 0.09 -14.14 -11.54
CA ARG A 61 1.55 -14.02 -11.53
C ARG A 61 2.07 -14.29 -10.11
N ILE A 62 2.95 -15.26 -9.99
CA ILE A 62 3.58 -15.67 -8.72
C ILE A 62 4.96 -15.01 -8.65
N TRP A 63 5.27 -14.46 -7.50
CA TRP A 63 6.59 -13.92 -7.17
C TRP A 63 7.28 -14.86 -6.21
N HIS A 64 8.55 -15.14 -6.44
CA HIS A 64 9.35 -15.94 -5.52
C HIS A 64 10.29 -15.06 -4.72
N SER A 65 10.42 -15.39 -3.47
CA SER A 65 11.40 -14.84 -2.54
C SER A 65 12.08 -15.98 -1.80
N MET A 66 13.20 -15.67 -1.15
CA MET A 66 13.91 -16.63 -0.32
C MET A 66 13.75 -16.26 1.14
N VAL A 67 13.47 -17.25 2.00
CA VAL A 67 13.55 -17.11 3.45
C VAL A 67 14.62 -18.10 3.92
N GLY A 68 15.81 -17.58 4.22
CA GLY A 68 16.99 -18.42 4.35
C GLY A 68 17.27 -19.18 3.04
N ASN A 69 17.29 -20.50 3.09
CA ASN A 69 17.52 -21.37 1.92
C ASN A 69 16.22 -21.91 1.30
N MET A 70 15.04 -21.48 1.81
CA MET A 70 13.75 -21.97 1.30
C MET A 70 13.13 -20.98 0.31
N PRO A 71 12.83 -21.40 -0.94
CA PRO A 71 12.06 -20.58 -1.87
C PRO A 71 10.61 -20.51 -1.43
N ILE A 72 10.07 -19.30 -1.35
CA ILE A 72 8.66 -19.04 -1.02
C ILE A 72 7.97 -18.41 -2.22
N LEU A 73 6.76 -18.90 -2.50
CA LEU A 73 5.89 -18.36 -3.54
C LEU A 73 4.96 -17.31 -2.95
N ASN A 74 5.09 -16.07 -3.41
CA ASN A 74 4.25 -14.96 -2.99
C ASN A 74 3.21 -14.65 -4.06
N LEU A 75 1.96 -14.47 -3.65
CA LEU A 75 0.85 -14.11 -4.54
C LEU A 75 0.92 -12.65 -5.02
N ARG A 76 1.82 -11.85 -4.41
CA ARG A 76 1.95 -10.43 -4.69
C ARG A 76 3.40 -9.96 -4.47
N TYR A 77 3.82 -9.02 -5.29
CA TYR A 77 5.05 -8.29 -5.04
C TYR A 77 4.76 -7.10 -4.11
N GLU A 78 5.44 -7.05 -2.99
CA GLU A 78 5.29 -5.99 -2.00
C GLU A 78 6.67 -5.38 -1.69
N PRO A 79 7.04 -4.28 -2.37
CA PRO A 79 8.31 -3.61 -2.11
C PRO A 79 8.51 -3.23 -0.64
N LEU A 80 7.43 -2.80 0.04
CA LEU A 80 7.45 -2.46 1.48
C LEU A 80 7.50 -3.70 2.41
N GLY A 81 7.44 -4.90 1.88
CA GLY A 81 7.79 -6.13 2.61
C GLY A 81 9.28 -6.23 2.93
N LYS A 82 10.15 -5.60 2.11
CA LYS A 82 11.58 -5.56 2.34
C LYS A 82 11.95 -4.57 3.45
N MET A 83 12.84 -4.99 4.35
CA MET A 83 13.22 -4.19 5.52
C MET A 83 13.85 -2.84 5.12
N GLU A 84 14.72 -2.86 4.10
CA GLU A 84 15.41 -1.65 3.62
C GLU A 84 14.41 -0.58 3.18
N ASN A 85 13.40 -0.96 2.41
CA ASN A 85 12.37 -0.07 1.92
C ASN A 85 11.48 0.48 3.05
N ARG A 86 11.17 -0.37 4.03
CA ARG A 86 10.41 0.07 5.22
C ARG A 86 11.19 1.08 6.05
N ILE A 87 12.48 0.85 6.23
CA ILE A 87 13.37 1.78 6.96
C ILE A 87 13.48 3.10 6.19
N LEU A 88 13.75 3.04 4.87
CA LEU A 88 13.85 4.23 4.02
C LEU A 88 12.56 5.07 4.08
N LYS A 89 11.41 4.42 3.91
CA LYS A 89 10.11 5.10 4.01
C LYS A 89 9.88 5.69 5.39
N ARG A 90 10.27 4.99 6.46
CA ARG A 90 10.11 5.48 7.84
C ARG A 90 10.98 6.70 8.13
N ILE A 91 12.25 6.69 7.69
CA ILE A 91 13.15 7.85 7.81
C ILE A 91 12.57 9.05 7.08
N PHE A 92 12.09 8.85 5.85
CA PHE A 92 11.43 9.90 5.07
C PHE A 92 10.18 10.46 5.76
N ASP A 93 9.31 9.60 6.30
CA ASP A 93 8.11 10.00 7.04
C ASP A 93 8.47 10.81 8.29
N ILE A 94 9.47 10.36 9.09
CA ILE A 94 9.91 11.05 10.30
C ILE A 94 10.52 12.42 9.96
N ALA A 95 11.40 12.47 8.96
CA ALA A 95 12.08 13.70 8.58
C ALA A 95 11.09 14.79 8.15
N LEU A 96 10.21 14.47 7.18
CA LEU A 96 9.24 15.45 6.69
C LEU A 96 8.20 15.83 7.74
N SER A 97 7.64 14.84 8.48
CA SER A 97 6.67 15.15 9.51
C SER A 97 7.30 15.92 10.68
N GLY A 98 8.54 15.60 11.07
CA GLY A 98 9.26 16.30 12.13
C GLY A 98 9.55 17.75 11.75
N ILE A 99 10.07 18.00 10.56
CA ILE A 99 10.30 19.37 10.05
C ILE A 99 8.98 20.14 10.06
N PHE A 100 7.90 19.58 9.49
CA PHE A 100 6.59 20.23 9.46
C PHE A 100 6.05 20.55 10.85
N LEU A 101 6.13 19.60 11.79
CA LEU A 101 5.62 19.75 13.16
C LEU A 101 6.37 20.81 13.96
N VAL A 102 7.67 21.00 13.70
CA VAL A 102 8.48 22.02 14.40
C VAL A 102 8.36 23.39 13.78
N THR A 103 8.31 23.48 12.43
CA THR A 103 8.38 24.76 11.73
C THR A 103 7.00 25.36 11.43
N VAL A 104 6.10 24.61 10.84
CA VAL A 104 4.83 25.12 10.28
C VAL A 104 3.66 24.88 11.25
N PHE A 105 3.57 23.68 11.80
CA PHE A 105 2.41 23.28 12.58
C PHE A 105 2.10 24.13 13.80
N PRO A 106 3.06 24.68 14.57
CA PRO A 106 2.76 25.53 15.73
C PRO A 106 2.00 26.80 15.32
N PHE A 107 2.40 27.45 14.22
CA PHE A 107 1.72 28.64 13.70
C PHE A 107 0.32 28.31 13.20
N VAL A 108 0.17 27.22 12.43
CA VAL A 108 -1.14 26.74 11.98
C VAL A 108 -2.03 26.40 13.14
N TYR A 109 -1.50 25.72 14.16
CA TYR A 109 -2.26 25.34 15.35
C TYR A 109 -2.75 26.56 16.14
N LEU A 110 -1.91 27.57 16.31
CA LEU A 110 -2.28 28.81 16.99
C LEU A 110 -3.36 29.57 16.22
N ILE A 111 -3.19 29.78 14.91
CA ILE A 111 -4.16 30.53 14.09
C ILE A 111 -5.48 29.76 13.98
N VAL A 112 -5.43 28.54 13.48
CA VAL A 112 -6.64 27.72 13.24
C VAL A 112 -7.32 27.36 14.56
N GLY A 113 -6.54 27.02 15.59
CA GLY A 113 -7.04 26.69 16.90
C GLY A 113 -7.76 27.84 17.58
N SER A 114 -7.21 29.07 17.50
CA SER A 114 -7.87 30.28 18.01
C SER A 114 -9.21 30.51 17.29
N ILE A 115 -9.26 30.47 15.97
CA ILE A 115 -10.50 30.66 15.21
C ILE A 115 -11.54 29.59 15.59
N ILE A 116 -11.14 28.32 15.67
CA ILE A 116 -12.05 27.24 16.10
C ILE A 116 -12.59 27.51 17.49
N LYS A 117 -11.74 27.92 18.43
CA LYS A 117 -12.14 28.17 19.82
C LYS A 117 -13.15 29.32 19.96
N PHE A 118 -12.94 30.40 19.16
CA PHE A 118 -13.84 31.55 19.16
C PHE A 118 -15.16 31.31 18.40
N THR A 119 -15.12 30.44 17.36
CA THR A 119 -16.33 30.21 16.52
C THR A 119 -17.21 29.08 17.02
N SER A 120 -16.69 28.17 17.83
CA SER A 120 -17.44 26.99 18.28
C SER A 120 -16.91 26.46 19.63
N PRO A 121 -17.77 26.27 20.66
CA PRO A 121 -17.34 25.70 21.95
C PRO A 121 -16.86 24.25 21.77
N GLY A 122 -15.80 23.85 22.54
CA GLY A 122 -15.29 22.49 22.55
C GLY A 122 -13.78 22.36 22.21
N PRO A 123 -13.27 21.15 21.97
CA PRO A 123 -11.85 20.91 21.71
C PRO A 123 -11.43 21.41 20.32
N ILE A 124 -10.16 21.82 20.15
CA ILE A 124 -9.59 22.27 18.90
C ILE A 124 -9.40 21.07 17.93
N LEU A 125 -8.89 19.98 18.50
CA LEU A 125 -8.64 18.75 17.74
C LEU A 125 -9.83 17.79 17.87
N PHE A 126 -10.23 17.25 16.76
CA PHE A 126 -11.13 16.12 16.64
C PHE A 126 -10.33 14.83 16.58
N LYS A 127 -10.79 13.82 17.29
CA LYS A 127 -10.16 12.50 17.39
C LYS A 127 -11.17 11.46 16.91
N GLN A 128 -10.74 10.59 16.00
CA GLN A 128 -11.61 9.53 15.47
C GLN A 128 -10.83 8.25 15.27
N MET A 129 -11.41 7.12 15.67
CA MET A 129 -10.81 5.80 15.43
C MET A 129 -10.83 5.45 13.95
N ARG A 130 -9.70 4.97 13.46
CA ARG A 130 -9.50 4.55 12.06
C ARG A 130 -8.75 3.24 12.02
N THR A 131 -9.04 2.41 11.00
CA THR A 131 -8.31 1.17 10.76
C THR A 131 -6.97 1.48 10.10
N GLY A 132 -5.89 0.99 10.70
CA GLY A 132 -4.50 1.20 10.27
C GLY A 132 -3.82 -0.05 9.73
N LEU A 133 -2.49 -0.08 9.88
CA LEU A 133 -1.63 -1.20 9.45
C LEU A 133 -2.07 -2.52 10.09
N ASN A 134 -2.17 -3.57 9.27
CA ASN A 134 -2.58 -4.92 9.69
C ASN A 134 -3.94 -4.97 10.41
N GLY A 135 -4.82 -4.00 10.14
CA GLY A 135 -6.12 -3.92 10.78
C GLY A 135 -6.09 -3.39 12.22
N VAL A 136 -4.94 -2.90 12.70
CA VAL A 136 -4.83 -2.31 14.05
C VAL A 136 -5.40 -0.90 14.03
N ASP A 137 -6.36 -0.64 14.89
CA ASP A 137 -7.01 0.66 14.98
C ASP A 137 -6.12 1.70 15.66
N PHE A 138 -6.24 2.94 15.23
CA PHE A 138 -5.51 4.08 15.78
C PHE A 138 -6.38 5.33 15.84
N VAL A 139 -5.99 6.29 16.68
CA VAL A 139 -6.66 7.59 16.84
C VAL A 139 -6.14 8.56 15.79
N CYS A 140 -6.94 8.88 14.78
CA CYS A 140 -6.62 9.87 13.75
C CYS A 140 -6.94 11.28 14.25
N TYR A 141 -5.98 12.20 14.19
CA TYR A 141 -6.12 13.60 14.59
C TYR A 141 -6.52 14.48 13.42
N LYS A 142 -7.49 15.38 13.64
CA LYS A 142 -7.90 16.43 12.68
C LYS A 142 -8.21 17.72 13.43
N PHE A 143 -8.18 18.86 12.75
CA PHE A 143 -8.84 20.04 13.28
C PHE A 143 -10.35 19.86 13.23
N ARG A 144 -11.04 20.32 14.26
CA ARG A 144 -12.50 20.26 14.31
C ARG A 144 -13.11 21.21 13.31
N SER A 145 -13.82 20.67 12.34
CA SER A 145 -14.52 21.39 11.27
C SER A 145 -16.05 21.41 11.43
N MET A 146 -16.56 20.69 12.43
CA MET A 146 -17.99 20.54 12.73
C MET A 146 -18.29 20.91 14.19
N LYS A 147 -19.54 21.24 14.47
CA LYS A 147 -20.05 21.33 15.85
C LYS A 147 -19.90 19.98 16.54
N VAL A 148 -19.70 19.99 17.86
CA VAL A 148 -19.66 18.76 18.65
C VAL A 148 -21.01 18.06 18.52
N ASN A 149 -20.98 16.78 18.15
CA ASN A 149 -22.16 15.93 18.00
C ASN A 149 -21.80 14.46 18.28
N ASP A 150 -22.80 13.67 18.66
CA ASP A 150 -22.64 12.25 19.01
C ASP A 150 -22.62 11.31 17.78
N GLU A 151 -22.93 11.84 16.58
CA GLU A 151 -22.97 11.05 15.32
C GLU A 151 -21.62 11.02 14.57
N ALA A 152 -20.57 11.58 15.15
CA ALA A 152 -19.28 11.77 14.47
C ALA A 152 -18.61 10.44 14.03
N ASP A 153 -18.84 9.35 14.75
CA ASP A 153 -18.24 8.04 14.50
C ASP A 153 -19.14 7.12 13.65
N SER A 154 -20.43 7.47 13.49
CA SER A 154 -21.40 6.66 12.77
C SER A 154 -21.78 7.22 11.39
N LYS A 155 -21.82 8.56 11.24
CA LYS A 155 -22.32 9.21 10.04
C LYS A 155 -21.25 9.96 9.28
N GLN A 156 -21.00 9.53 8.04
CA GLN A 156 -20.07 10.22 7.13
C GLN A 156 -20.56 11.65 6.85
N ALA A 157 -19.62 12.59 6.80
CA ALA A 157 -19.91 13.96 6.42
C ALA A 157 -20.20 14.07 4.92
N THR A 158 -21.33 14.69 4.60
CA THR A 158 -21.76 14.99 3.22
C THR A 158 -21.30 16.37 2.75
N ALA A 159 -21.48 16.67 1.45
CA ALA A 159 -21.10 17.97 0.89
C ALA A 159 -21.81 19.13 1.59
N ASP A 160 -23.13 19.03 1.84
CA ASP A 160 -23.96 20.06 2.46
C ASP A 160 -24.41 19.70 3.88
N ASP A 161 -23.48 19.17 4.68
CA ASP A 161 -23.75 18.72 6.04
C ASP A 161 -24.01 19.90 6.98
N PRO A 162 -25.20 19.97 7.63
CA PRO A 162 -25.57 21.09 8.50
C PRO A 162 -24.73 21.20 9.78
N ARG A 163 -23.98 20.16 10.11
CA ARG A 163 -23.07 20.15 11.26
C ARG A 163 -21.82 20.98 11.03
N LYS A 164 -21.49 21.34 9.77
CA LYS A 164 -20.31 22.14 9.43
C LYS A 164 -20.44 23.57 9.94
N THR A 165 -19.34 24.13 10.43
CA THR A 165 -19.21 25.57 10.62
C THR A 165 -18.72 26.22 9.32
N ARG A 166 -18.97 27.53 9.11
CA ARG A 166 -18.45 28.27 7.94
C ARG A 166 -16.93 28.14 7.82
N PHE A 167 -16.21 28.29 8.93
CA PHE A 167 -14.77 28.12 8.97
C PHE A 167 -14.37 26.66 8.76
N GLY A 168 -15.14 25.71 9.31
CA GLY A 168 -14.92 24.27 9.11
C GLY A 168 -15.06 23.84 7.65
N ASP A 169 -15.98 24.46 6.89
CA ASP A 169 -16.10 24.21 5.45
C ASP A 169 -14.86 24.70 4.68
N PHE A 170 -14.33 25.89 5.02
CA PHE A 170 -13.07 26.37 4.49
C PHE A 170 -11.90 25.41 4.81
N LEU A 171 -11.77 24.96 6.06
CA LEU A 171 -10.72 24.02 6.49
C LEU A 171 -10.77 22.71 5.67
N ARG A 172 -11.97 22.19 5.40
CA ARG A 172 -12.15 20.97 4.61
C ARG A 172 -11.83 21.13 3.14
N ARG A 173 -12.24 22.25 2.53
CA ARG A 173 -11.92 22.54 1.13
C ARG A 173 -10.41 22.75 0.89
N SER A 174 -9.72 23.35 1.86
CA SER A 174 -8.27 23.56 1.82
C SER A 174 -7.45 22.39 2.35
N ASN A 175 -8.12 21.33 2.93
CA ASN A 175 -7.50 20.21 3.62
C ASN A 175 -6.63 20.57 4.82
N ILE A 176 -6.73 21.78 5.33
CA ILE A 176 -6.04 22.22 6.53
C ILE A 176 -6.50 21.42 7.74
N ASP A 177 -7.76 20.95 7.74
CA ASP A 177 -8.28 20.08 8.80
C ASP A 177 -7.50 18.78 8.98
N GLU A 178 -6.78 18.30 7.96
CA GLU A 178 -6.03 17.06 8.01
C GLU A 178 -4.56 17.23 8.45
N LEU A 179 -4.06 18.47 8.60
CA LEU A 179 -2.69 18.73 9.01
C LEU A 179 -2.27 18.11 10.36
N PRO A 180 -3.16 17.98 11.38
CA PRO A 180 -2.80 17.29 12.61
C PRO A 180 -2.45 15.80 12.42
N GLN A 181 -2.78 15.18 11.27
CA GLN A 181 -2.38 13.80 10.95
C GLN A 181 -0.85 13.63 10.86
N PHE A 182 -0.09 14.72 10.65
CA PHE A 182 1.38 14.66 10.73
C PHE A 182 1.87 14.20 12.11
N ILE A 183 1.08 14.40 13.18
CA ILE A 183 1.35 13.82 14.50
C ILE A 183 1.25 12.29 14.44
N ASN A 184 0.25 11.74 13.74
CA ASN A 184 0.11 10.29 13.55
C ASN A 184 1.25 9.73 12.68
N VAL A 185 1.70 10.48 11.66
CA VAL A 185 2.85 10.10 10.84
C VAL A 185 4.12 10.03 11.70
N PHE A 186 4.38 11.06 12.50
CA PHE A 186 5.54 11.12 13.38
C PHE A 186 5.54 9.99 14.42
N LYS A 187 4.39 9.67 15.01
CA LYS A 187 4.22 8.51 15.90
C LYS A 187 4.40 7.16 15.18
N GLY A 188 4.19 7.10 13.87
CA GLY A 188 4.30 5.88 13.08
C GLY A 188 3.01 5.10 12.88
N GLU A 189 1.88 5.67 13.26
CA GLU A 189 0.53 5.14 13.02
C GLU A 189 0.11 5.33 11.56
N MET A 190 0.60 6.40 10.92
CA MET A 190 0.39 6.74 9.52
C MET A 190 1.73 6.95 8.78
N SER A 191 1.63 7.12 7.48
CA SER A 191 2.68 7.58 6.57
C SER A 191 2.23 8.88 5.87
N ILE A 192 3.14 9.64 5.27
CA ILE A 192 2.75 10.78 4.44
C ILE A 192 1.98 10.29 3.22
N VAL A 193 2.49 9.25 2.55
CA VAL A 193 1.85 8.65 1.37
C VAL A 193 1.39 7.23 1.68
N GLY A 194 0.12 6.94 1.40
CA GLY A 194 -0.49 5.62 1.60
C GLY A 194 -2.00 5.63 1.35
N PRO A 195 -2.68 4.50 1.52
CA PRO A 195 -4.14 4.41 1.43
C PRO A 195 -4.82 5.34 2.43
N ARG A 196 -5.88 6.04 2.00
CA ARG A 196 -6.64 6.90 2.92
C ARG A 196 -7.31 6.07 4.03
N PRO A 197 -7.14 6.43 5.32
CA PRO A 197 -7.73 5.68 6.43
C PRO A 197 -9.26 5.87 6.47
N HIS A 198 -10.00 4.77 6.65
CA HIS A 198 -11.46 4.77 6.75
C HIS A 198 -11.92 4.64 8.22
N MET A 199 -13.17 5.05 8.48
CA MET A 199 -13.86 4.80 9.75
C MET A 199 -14.06 3.31 9.95
N LEU A 200 -14.12 2.84 11.20
CA LEU A 200 -14.29 1.43 11.52
C LEU A 200 -15.55 0.85 10.88
N SER A 201 -16.69 1.56 10.99
CA SER A 201 -17.95 1.15 10.38
C SER A 201 -17.86 0.97 8.85
N HIS A 202 -17.10 1.84 8.17
CA HIS A 202 -16.89 1.72 6.73
C HIS A 202 -15.98 0.53 6.39
N THR A 203 -14.95 0.28 7.22
CA THR A 203 -14.07 -0.87 7.03
C THR A 203 -14.86 -2.18 7.12
N GLU A 204 -15.73 -2.32 8.11
CA GLU A 204 -16.59 -3.50 8.27
C GLU A 204 -17.54 -3.72 7.08
N ILE A 205 -18.19 -2.65 6.62
CA ILE A 205 -19.13 -2.71 5.49
C ILE A 205 -18.40 -3.10 4.21
N TYR A 206 -17.34 -2.36 3.86
CA TYR A 206 -16.64 -2.56 2.59
C TYR A 206 -15.80 -3.84 2.56
N ALA A 207 -15.33 -4.33 3.70
CA ALA A 207 -14.66 -5.63 3.78
C ALA A 207 -15.55 -6.80 3.35
N ARG A 208 -16.88 -6.67 3.54
CA ARG A 208 -17.87 -7.68 3.11
C ARG A 208 -18.29 -7.52 1.65
N LEU A 209 -18.30 -6.29 1.14
CA LEU A 209 -18.85 -5.96 -0.17
C LEU A 209 -17.82 -5.94 -1.29
N ILE A 210 -16.54 -5.72 -0.98
CA ILE A 210 -15.48 -5.55 -1.98
C ILE A 210 -14.39 -6.59 -1.78
N ASP A 211 -14.18 -7.42 -2.80
CA ASP A 211 -13.08 -8.38 -2.81
C ASP A 211 -11.74 -7.65 -2.61
N LYS A 212 -10.90 -8.22 -1.72
CA LYS A 212 -9.56 -7.69 -1.38
C LYS A 212 -9.54 -6.29 -0.75
N TYR A 213 -10.66 -5.80 -0.24
CA TYR A 213 -10.69 -4.51 0.47
C TYR A 213 -9.63 -4.45 1.59
N MET A 214 -9.47 -5.51 2.36
CA MET A 214 -8.53 -5.58 3.50
C MET A 214 -7.06 -5.54 3.08
N VAL A 215 -6.74 -5.84 1.83
CA VAL A 215 -5.37 -5.82 1.31
C VAL A 215 -4.69 -4.46 1.46
N ARG A 216 -5.44 -3.37 1.36
CA ARG A 216 -4.95 -2.01 1.55
C ARG A 216 -4.36 -1.73 2.94
N HIS A 217 -4.69 -2.57 3.93
CA HIS A 217 -4.20 -2.46 5.30
C HIS A 217 -2.85 -3.19 5.55
N PHE A 218 -2.25 -3.82 4.53
CA PHE A 218 -0.88 -4.35 4.64
C PHE A 218 0.20 -3.27 4.64
N ILE A 219 -0.18 -2.03 4.36
CA ILE A 219 0.70 -0.85 4.49
C ILE A 219 0.03 0.21 5.36
N LYS A 220 0.85 1.13 5.90
CA LYS A 220 0.33 2.23 6.72
C LYS A 220 -0.59 3.13 5.91
N PRO A 221 -1.70 3.60 6.50
CA PRO A 221 -2.54 4.61 5.87
C PRO A 221 -1.76 5.93 5.69
N GLY A 222 -2.11 6.69 4.65
CA GLY A 222 -1.45 7.95 4.29
C GLY A 222 -2.30 9.19 4.51
N VAL A 223 -1.64 10.34 4.67
CA VAL A 223 -2.26 11.68 4.60
C VAL A 223 -2.71 11.95 3.16
N THR A 224 -1.84 11.63 2.19
CA THR A 224 -2.17 11.58 0.76
C THR A 224 -1.92 10.19 0.20
N GLY A 225 -2.29 9.94 -1.07
CA GLY A 225 -2.09 8.64 -1.69
C GLY A 225 -2.44 8.58 -3.17
N TRP A 226 -1.99 7.52 -3.84
CA TRP A 226 -2.18 7.30 -5.27
C TRP A 226 -3.64 7.40 -5.70
N ALA A 227 -4.55 6.75 -4.97
CA ALA A 227 -5.98 6.84 -5.25
C ALA A 227 -6.51 8.28 -5.19
N GLN A 228 -6.00 9.10 -4.25
CA GLN A 228 -6.45 10.48 -4.05
C GLN A 228 -6.07 11.38 -5.22
N ILE A 229 -4.85 11.25 -5.77
CA ILE A 229 -4.39 12.04 -6.92
C ILE A 229 -5.02 11.59 -8.25
N HIS A 230 -5.61 10.38 -8.29
CA HIS A 230 -6.33 9.85 -9.46
C HIS A 230 -7.86 10.01 -9.35
N GLY A 231 -8.33 10.99 -8.58
CA GLY A 231 -9.76 11.35 -8.52
C GLY A 231 -10.61 10.54 -7.55
N PHE A 232 -10.07 9.51 -6.87
CA PHE A 232 -10.79 8.77 -5.84
C PHE A 232 -10.72 9.47 -4.47
N ARG A 233 -10.91 10.80 -4.46
CA ARG A 233 -10.94 11.64 -3.28
C ARG A 233 -12.36 11.97 -2.87
N GLY A 234 -12.61 12.15 -1.59
CA GLY A 234 -13.92 12.58 -1.08
C GLY A 234 -14.88 11.44 -0.76
N GLU A 235 -16.17 11.76 -0.76
CA GLU A 235 -17.25 10.84 -0.49
C GLU A 235 -17.40 9.82 -1.62
N THR A 236 -17.45 8.54 -1.27
CA THR A 236 -17.76 7.46 -2.21
C THR A 236 -19.24 7.17 -2.15
N LYS A 237 -19.98 7.60 -3.17
CA LYS A 237 -21.44 7.38 -3.26
C LYS A 237 -21.78 6.00 -3.81
N GLU A 238 -20.90 5.45 -4.64
CA GLU A 238 -21.10 4.16 -5.30
C GLU A 238 -20.05 3.14 -4.91
N LEU A 239 -20.43 1.88 -4.86
CA LEU A 239 -19.54 0.76 -4.57
C LEU A 239 -18.43 0.63 -5.63
N SER A 240 -18.74 0.95 -6.89
CA SER A 240 -17.81 0.98 -8.01
C SER A 240 -16.64 1.94 -7.77
N GLN A 241 -16.92 3.15 -7.24
CA GLN A 241 -15.89 4.14 -6.90
C GLN A 241 -14.97 3.65 -5.77
N MET A 242 -15.55 2.99 -4.76
CA MET A 242 -14.75 2.37 -3.70
C MET A 242 -13.91 1.21 -4.24
N GLY A 243 -14.43 0.39 -5.13
CA GLY A 243 -13.67 -0.65 -5.83
C GLY A 243 -12.50 -0.09 -6.63
N GLY A 244 -12.70 1.04 -7.33
CA GLY A 244 -11.63 1.77 -8.03
C GLY A 244 -10.54 2.28 -7.08
N ARG A 245 -10.94 2.86 -5.93
CA ARG A 245 -10.01 3.29 -4.88
C ARG A 245 -9.16 2.14 -4.35
N VAL A 246 -9.78 1.00 -4.03
CA VAL A 246 -9.08 -0.20 -3.54
C VAL A 246 -8.07 -0.71 -4.57
N LYS A 247 -8.45 -0.75 -5.85
CA LYS A 247 -7.52 -1.14 -6.94
C LYS A 247 -6.33 -0.20 -7.03
N ALA A 248 -6.55 1.11 -6.92
CA ALA A 248 -5.48 2.11 -6.93
C ALA A 248 -4.56 2.01 -5.70
N ASP A 249 -5.12 1.75 -4.51
CA ASP A 249 -4.35 1.53 -3.29
C ASP A 249 -3.49 0.26 -3.38
N ILE A 250 -4.02 -0.83 -3.95
CA ILE A 250 -3.29 -2.09 -4.20
C ILE A 250 -2.17 -1.84 -5.22
N TRP A 251 -2.47 -1.12 -6.30
CA TRP A 251 -1.46 -0.78 -7.30
C TRP A 251 -0.28 -0.01 -6.69
N TYR A 252 -0.55 0.99 -5.86
CA TYR A 252 0.50 1.72 -5.14
C TYR A 252 1.35 0.79 -4.27
N MET A 253 0.73 -0.12 -3.54
CA MET A 253 1.43 -1.07 -2.69
C MET A 253 2.37 -1.99 -3.48
N GLU A 254 1.95 -2.43 -4.67
CA GLU A 254 2.71 -3.32 -5.55
C GLU A 254 3.84 -2.60 -6.32
N HIS A 255 3.73 -1.27 -6.51
CA HIS A 255 4.66 -0.47 -7.31
C HIS A 255 5.40 0.59 -6.48
N TRP A 256 5.36 0.48 -5.16
CA TRP A 256 5.98 1.47 -4.29
C TRP A 256 7.47 1.67 -4.60
N THR A 257 7.86 2.94 -4.72
CA THR A 257 9.22 3.44 -4.70
C THR A 257 9.24 4.79 -3.96
N ILE A 258 10.39 5.22 -3.46
CA ILE A 258 10.51 6.54 -2.83
C ILE A 258 10.23 7.68 -3.84
N PHE A 259 10.59 7.49 -5.10
CA PHE A 259 10.29 8.46 -6.17
C PHE A 259 8.78 8.59 -6.44
N LEU A 260 8.04 7.47 -6.32
CA LEU A 260 6.58 7.49 -6.42
C LEU A 260 5.96 8.31 -5.27
N ASP A 261 6.49 8.18 -4.06
CA ASP A 261 6.05 9.02 -2.93
C ASP A 261 6.29 10.50 -3.19
N LEU A 262 7.48 10.87 -3.66
CA LEU A 262 7.80 12.25 -4.03
C LEU A 262 6.87 12.79 -5.12
N TYR A 263 6.59 12.00 -6.14
CA TYR A 263 5.64 12.35 -7.20
C TYR A 263 4.23 12.58 -6.64
N ILE A 264 3.71 11.66 -5.81
CA ILE A 264 2.39 11.80 -5.20
C ILE A 264 2.31 13.06 -4.35
N ILE A 265 3.33 13.38 -3.57
CA ILE A 265 3.39 14.59 -2.77
C ILE A 265 3.35 15.82 -3.68
N SER A 266 4.15 15.87 -4.73
CA SER A 266 4.19 17.04 -5.64
C SER A 266 2.82 17.30 -6.29
N VAL A 267 2.14 16.25 -6.77
CA VAL A 267 0.82 16.37 -7.40
C VAL A 267 -0.28 16.69 -6.39
N SER A 268 -0.14 16.27 -5.13
CA SER A 268 -1.16 16.55 -4.10
C SER A 268 -1.28 18.01 -3.72
N TYR A 269 -0.25 18.81 -3.95
CA TYR A 269 -0.18 20.25 -3.61
C TYR A 269 -0.31 21.17 -4.83
N THR A 270 -0.46 20.58 -6.02
CA THR A 270 -0.80 21.31 -7.25
C THR A 270 -2.30 21.27 -7.49
#